data_c55f80bd9667f736dca53596bba2156e
#
_entry.id   c55f80bd9667f736dca53596bba2156e
#
_cell.length_a   1.000
_cell.length_b   1.000
_cell.length_c   1.000
_cell.angle_alpha   90.00
_cell.angle_beta   90.00
_cell.angle_gamma   90.00
#
_symmetry.space_group_name_H-M   'P 1'
#
loop_
_entity.id
_entity.type
_entity.pdbx_description
1 polymer ?
#
loop_
_entity_poly.entity_id
_entity_poly.type
_entity_poly.pdbx_seq_one_letter_code
_entity_poly.pdbx_strand_id
1 'polypeptide(L)'
;MNQNNTYAHPEWSYSAVLYEMNIRQLTPEGTFAAATERLPFLRNMGIDAIWLMPVYPIGEENRKGSLGSYYSIRDYCAINPEFGTMEDFDNFVTAAHSLGMKVLLDWVANHTARDAKWINGKSADWYERETDGSAKVPWDWTDTAKLNYANREVWRGQIEAMRFWIEKHNIDGFRCDMAMLVPIEFWQEASKILHAIKPDVFMLAEAEELNLFDRAFDMSYAWEIHHMMCDIAKGERRVWDLRNTMYADRDKYPTTAMRMMFTSNHDENSWSGSEFARFGDSLQVMTALTFLWEGAMPLIYTGQEVGYDHSFEFFDRDPIKEYTPNSYTEFYRKLIELKHSQKALQAGERGARVIEIENNAKDCLMTFVREKEDSRVVAILNLSPYTIQADFNTGIYAGSYHDAIHDEQVELPTRVEQIMAPWTFRILHK
;
A
#
# COMPACT_ATOMS: atom_id res chain seq x y z
N MET A 1 7.97 -21.47 16.04
CA MET A 1 7.29 -20.23 16.41
C MET A 1 5.82 -20.52 16.59
N ASN A 2 5.18 -20.08 17.68
CA ASN A 2 3.77 -20.38 17.95
C ASN A 2 2.89 -19.66 16.93
N GLN A 3 2.13 -20.40 16.14
CA GLN A 3 1.20 -19.91 15.10
C GLN A 3 -0.06 -19.21 15.65
N ASN A 4 -0.18 -18.98 16.95
CA ASN A 4 -1.42 -18.57 17.61
C ASN A 4 -1.47 -17.10 18.07
N ASN A 5 -0.66 -16.21 17.52
CA ASN A 5 -0.51 -14.85 18.07
C ASN A 5 -1.01 -13.72 17.16
N THR A 6 -1.72 -14.02 16.08
CA THR A 6 -2.33 -13.02 15.19
C THR A 6 -3.85 -13.06 15.29
N TYR A 7 -4.51 -11.92 15.11
CA TYR A 7 -5.93 -11.88 14.78
C TYR A 7 -6.11 -12.52 13.39
N ALA A 8 -7.27 -13.14 13.15
CA ALA A 8 -7.60 -13.58 11.81
C ALA A 8 -7.78 -12.34 10.91
N HIS A 9 -7.12 -12.35 9.75
CA HIS A 9 -7.31 -11.26 8.79
C HIS A 9 -8.77 -11.21 8.31
N PRO A 10 -9.32 -10.02 8.06
CA PRO A 10 -10.64 -9.88 7.46
C PRO A 10 -10.72 -10.62 6.12
N GLU A 11 -11.82 -11.32 5.89
CA GLU A 11 -12.01 -12.17 4.70
C GLU A 11 -11.76 -11.42 3.37
N TRP A 12 -12.19 -10.16 3.32
CA TRP A 12 -12.02 -9.33 2.12
C TRP A 12 -10.56 -9.04 1.77
N SER A 13 -9.64 -9.05 2.75
CA SER A 13 -8.26 -8.59 2.56
C SER A 13 -7.39 -9.53 1.74
N TYR A 14 -7.74 -10.83 1.69
CA TYR A 14 -6.90 -11.82 1.02
C TYR A 14 -6.80 -11.63 -0.50
N SER A 15 -7.86 -11.18 -1.15
CA SER A 15 -7.87 -10.92 -2.60
C SER A 15 -7.80 -9.43 -2.95
N ALA A 16 -7.77 -8.56 -1.94
CA ALA A 16 -7.96 -7.12 -2.11
C ALA A 16 -6.82 -6.46 -2.86
N VAL A 17 -7.20 -5.37 -3.53
CA VAL A 17 -6.32 -4.34 -4.07
C VAL A 17 -6.63 -3.02 -3.36
N LEU A 18 -5.60 -2.42 -2.79
CA LEU A 18 -5.69 -1.18 -2.03
C LEU A 18 -5.47 0.02 -2.97
N TYR A 19 -6.27 1.08 -2.78
CA TYR A 19 -6.07 2.36 -3.47
C TYR A 19 -5.79 3.45 -2.46
N GLU A 20 -4.64 4.07 -2.55
CA GLU A 20 -4.27 5.23 -1.74
C GLU A 20 -4.83 6.50 -2.37
N MET A 21 -5.76 7.13 -1.66
CA MET A 21 -6.47 8.31 -2.15
C MET A 21 -5.95 9.59 -1.51
N ASN A 22 -5.39 10.44 -2.34
CA ASN A 22 -5.04 11.81 -1.98
C ASN A 22 -6.20 12.74 -2.33
N ILE A 23 -7.05 13.06 -1.35
CA ILE A 23 -8.25 13.91 -1.56
C ILE A 23 -7.87 15.28 -2.15
N ARG A 24 -6.78 15.88 -1.68
CA ARG A 24 -6.32 17.21 -2.16
C ARG A 24 -6.02 17.22 -3.66
N GLN A 25 -5.48 16.11 -4.19
CA GLN A 25 -4.93 16.06 -5.54
C GLN A 25 -5.80 15.29 -6.56
N LEU A 26 -6.74 14.45 -6.09
CA LEU A 26 -7.52 13.56 -6.94
C LEU A 26 -8.41 14.29 -7.95
N THR A 27 -8.99 15.41 -7.52
CA THR A 27 -9.93 16.19 -8.35
C THR A 27 -9.60 17.69 -8.30
N PRO A 28 -10.04 18.48 -9.30
CA PRO A 28 -9.88 19.93 -9.26
C PRO A 28 -10.50 20.58 -8.02
N GLU A 29 -11.54 20.01 -7.43
CA GLU A 29 -12.19 20.51 -6.21
C GLU A 29 -11.39 20.13 -4.95
N GLY A 30 -10.77 18.94 -4.92
CA GLY A 30 -10.02 18.42 -3.79
C GLY A 30 -10.88 18.17 -2.55
N THR A 31 -12.11 17.69 -2.74
CA THR A 31 -13.11 17.51 -1.67
C THR A 31 -13.66 16.09 -1.63
N PHE A 32 -14.21 15.69 -0.46
CA PHE A 32 -14.92 14.40 -0.33
C PHE A 32 -16.10 14.28 -1.30
N ALA A 33 -16.85 15.35 -1.53
CA ALA A 33 -17.96 15.32 -2.45
C ALA A 33 -17.50 14.94 -3.87
N ALA A 34 -16.45 15.58 -4.38
CA ALA A 34 -15.89 15.27 -5.68
C ALA A 34 -15.21 13.89 -5.73
N ALA A 35 -14.53 13.48 -4.65
CA ALA A 35 -13.93 12.15 -4.55
C ALA A 35 -14.99 11.04 -4.53
N THR A 36 -16.15 11.27 -3.92
CA THR A 36 -17.27 10.32 -3.90
C THR A 36 -17.74 9.99 -5.32
N GLU A 37 -17.75 10.95 -6.22
CA GLU A 37 -18.10 10.73 -7.63
C GLU A 37 -17.10 9.84 -8.38
N ARG A 38 -15.88 9.65 -7.86
CA ARG A 38 -14.86 8.74 -8.42
C ARG A 38 -15.02 7.30 -7.96
N LEU A 39 -15.69 7.04 -6.84
CA LEU A 39 -15.82 5.70 -6.27
C LEU A 39 -16.41 4.66 -7.25
N PRO A 40 -17.47 4.94 -8.04
CA PRO A 40 -17.99 3.98 -8.99
C PRO A 40 -16.96 3.58 -10.06
N PHE A 41 -16.12 4.52 -10.51
CA PHE A 41 -15.05 4.22 -11.47
C PHE A 41 -14.00 3.29 -10.84
N LEU A 42 -13.49 3.61 -9.65
CA LEU A 42 -12.51 2.80 -8.93
C LEU A 42 -13.07 1.40 -8.64
N ARG A 43 -14.33 1.30 -8.22
CA ARG A 43 -14.99 0.01 -8.00
C ARG A 43 -15.13 -0.79 -9.30
N ASN A 44 -15.44 -0.15 -10.40
CA ASN A 44 -15.54 -0.81 -11.71
C ASN A 44 -14.17 -1.30 -12.22
N MET A 45 -13.08 -0.70 -11.79
CA MET A 45 -11.73 -1.23 -12.00
C MET A 45 -11.43 -2.46 -11.13
N GLY A 46 -12.17 -2.65 -10.03
CA GLY A 46 -12.00 -3.74 -9.09
C GLY A 46 -11.34 -3.36 -7.77
N ILE A 47 -11.16 -2.07 -7.45
CA ILE A 47 -10.61 -1.63 -6.17
C ILE A 47 -11.52 -2.07 -5.02
N ASP A 48 -10.92 -2.65 -3.97
CA ASP A 48 -11.63 -3.24 -2.82
C ASP A 48 -11.59 -2.37 -1.57
N ALA A 49 -10.50 -1.62 -1.40
CA ALA A 49 -10.32 -0.78 -0.23
C ALA A 49 -9.66 0.56 -0.61
N ILE A 50 -10.14 1.62 0.02
CA ILE A 50 -9.57 2.97 -0.09
C ILE A 50 -8.80 3.26 1.19
N TRP A 51 -7.51 3.56 1.09
CA TRP A 51 -6.75 4.22 2.14
C TRP A 51 -6.74 5.71 1.86
N LEU A 52 -7.41 6.49 2.71
CA LEU A 52 -7.40 7.95 2.68
C LEU A 52 -6.11 8.45 3.35
N MET A 53 -5.30 9.23 2.65
CA MET A 53 -4.25 10.03 3.28
C MET A 53 -4.86 10.89 4.41
N PRO A 54 -4.05 11.44 5.36
CA PRO A 54 -4.62 12.10 6.53
C PRO A 54 -5.66 13.16 6.17
N VAL A 55 -6.84 13.04 6.75
CA VAL A 55 -8.03 13.88 6.46
C VAL A 55 -8.28 14.96 7.52
N TYR A 56 -7.40 15.07 8.50
CA TYR A 56 -7.54 15.90 9.68
C TYR A 56 -7.15 17.35 9.43
N PRO A 57 -7.63 18.32 10.25
CA PRO A 57 -7.13 19.69 10.20
C PRO A 57 -5.62 19.74 10.40
N ILE A 58 -4.96 20.55 9.60
CA ILE A 58 -3.50 20.72 9.58
C ILE A 58 -3.09 21.87 10.48
N GLY A 59 -1.97 21.75 11.20
CA GLY A 59 -1.40 22.80 12.02
C GLY A 59 -1.05 24.06 11.22
N GLU A 60 -1.03 25.21 11.90
CA GLU A 60 -0.67 26.51 11.34
C GLU A 60 0.71 26.96 11.81
N GLU A 61 1.13 26.55 13.01
CA GLU A 61 2.45 26.88 13.54
C GLU A 61 3.56 26.17 12.76
N ASN A 62 4.47 26.95 12.19
CA ASN A 62 5.56 26.49 11.32
C ASN A 62 5.09 25.70 10.07
N ARG A 63 3.90 25.98 9.58
CA ARG A 63 3.31 25.33 8.40
C ARG A 63 4.26 25.42 7.20
N LYS A 64 4.48 24.30 6.53
CA LYS A 64 5.25 24.18 5.29
C LYS A 64 4.33 24.40 4.07
N GLY A 65 4.81 25.13 3.05
CA GLY A 65 3.98 25.46 1.87
C GLY A 65 2.73 26.26 2.21
N SER A 66 1.76 26.31 1.31
CA SER A 66 0.53 27.10 1.50
C SER A 66 -0.51 26.34 2.32
N LEU A 67 -0.59 25.01 2.20
CA LEU A 67 -1.62 24.17 2.82
C LEU A 67 -1.09 23.29 3.95
N GLY A 68 0.22 23.13 4.06
CA GLY A 68 0.88 22.34 5.09
C GLY A 68 0.92 20.84 4.82
N SER A 69 1.65 20.13 5.69
CA SER A 69 1.77 18.69 5.68
C SER A 69 0.47 18.03 6.14
N TYR A 70 -0.02 17.05 5.40
CA TYR A 70 -1.12 16.17 5.83
C TYR A 70 -0.85 15.52 7.19
N TYR A 71 0.42 15.28 7.53
CA TYR A 71 0.88 14.59 8.73
C TYR A 71 1.06 15.52 9.94
N SER A 72 0.84 16.83 9.80
CA SER A 72 0.83 17.79 10.91
C SER A 72 -0.58 17.90 11.50
N ILE A 73 -0.98 16.91 12.31
CA ILE A 73 -2.35 16.73 12.78
C ILE A 73 -2.68 17.71 13.89
N ARG A 74 -3.68 18.60 13.66
CA ARG A 74 -4.16 19.57 14.65
C ARG A 74 -5.27 19.00 15.54
N ASP A 75 -6.14 18.16 14.98
CA ASP A 75 -7.28 17.54 15.69
C ASP A 75 -7.61 16.17 15.09
N TYR A 76 -7.42 15.12 15.87
CA TYR A 76 -7.66 13.73 15.43
C TYR A 76 -9.13 13.36 15.20
N CYS A 77 -10.08 14.16 15.70
CA CYS A 77 -11.52 13.86 15.62
C CYS A 77 -12.29 14.90 14.79
N ALA A 78 -11.65 15.53 13.82
CA ALA A 78 -12.25 16.49 12.92
C ALA A 78 -11.79 16.27 11.48
N ILE A 79 -12.58 16.77 10.53
CA ILE A 79 -12.24 16.81 9.11
C ILE A 79 -11.58 18.14 8.78
N ASN A 80 -10.55 18.12 7.95
CA ASN A 80 -9.94 19.32 7.39
C ASN A 80 -10.98 20.07 6.54
N PRO A 81 -11.27 21.34 6.85
CA PRO A 81 -12.22 22.13 6.09
C PRO A 81 -11.90 22.25 4.59
N GLU A 82 -10.64 22.05 4.21
CA GLU A 82 -10.23 21.99 2.81
C GLU A 82 -10.94 20.85 2.05
N PHE A 83 -11.23 19.74 2.71
CA PHE A 83 -11.83 18.55 2.12
C PHE A 83 -13.36 18.51 2.23
N GLY A 84 -13.95 19.39 3.04
CA GLY A 84 -15.38 19.43 3.30
C GLY A 84 -15.74 19.32 4.78
N THR A 85 -16.90 18.77 5.05
CA THR A 85 -17.48 18.60 6.40
C THR A 85 -17.39 17.15 6.87
N MET A 86 -17.71 16.91 8.15
CA MET A 86 -17.86 15.53 8.67
C MET A 86 -19.02 14.79 7.95
N GLU A 87 -20.08 15.49 7.57
CA GLU A 87 -21.19 14.92 6.80
C GLU A 87 -20.72 14.48 5.39
N ASP A 88 -19.88 15.26 4.72
CA ASP A 88 -19.29 14.88 3.43
C ASP A 88 -18.42 13.62 3.55
N PHE A 89 -17.65 13.51 4.64
CA PHE A 89 -16.89 12.31 4.95
C PHE A 89 -17.80 11.10 5.19
N ASP A 90 -18.85 11.23 6.00
CA ASP A 90 -19.81 10.15 6.27
C ASP A 90 -20.53 9.70 4.99
N ASN A 91 -20.86 10.63 4.12
CA ASN A 91 -21.43 10.36 2.80
C ASN A 91 -20.43 9.57 1.92
N PHE A 92 -19.14 9.95 1.93
CA PHE A 92 -18.10 9.21 1.23
C PHE A 92 -17.97 7.76 1.73
N VAL A 93 -17.87 7.55 3.06
CA VAL A 93 -17.79 6.21 3.66
C VAL A 93 -19.03 5.38 3.31
N THR A 94 -20.22 5.98 3.41
CA THR A 94 -21.48 5.32 3.05
C THR A 94 -21.52 4.91 1.58
N ALA A 95 -21.07 5.79 0.69
CA ALA A 95 -20.99 5.50 -0.75
C ALA A 95 -19.98 4.39 -1.05
N ALA A 96 -18.79 4.42 -0.44
CA ALA A 96 -17.80 3.36 -0.57
C ALA A 96 -18.37 2.00 -0.12
N HIS A 97 -18.99 1.95 1.06
CA HIS A 97 -19.63 0.74 1.57
C HIS A 97 -20.76 0.23 0.68
N SER A 98 -21.59 1.12 0.12
CA SER A 98 -22.66 0.74 -0.79
C SER A 98 -22.17 0.07 -2.07
N LEU A 99 -20.92 0.39 -2.46
CA LEU A 99 -20.21 -0.24 -3.58
C LEU A 99 -19.41 -1.48 -3.15
N GLY A 100 -19.47 -1.87 -1.87
CA GLY A 100 -18.71 -3.01 -1.33
C GLY A 100 -17.23 -2.74 -1.10
N MET A 101 -16.81 -1.46 -1.08
CA MET A 101 -15.44 -1.03 -0.82
C MET A 101 -15.23 -0.76 0.67
N LYS A 102 -14.01 -0.98 1.16
CA LYS A 102 -13.57 -0.68 2.52
C LYS A 102 -12.88 0.68 2.59
N VAL A 103 -12.88 1.32 3.77
CA VAL A 103 -12.26 2.62 3.99
C VAL A 103 -11.30 2.54 5.17
N LEU A 104 -10.02 2.83 4.92
CA LEU A 104 -8.97 2.95 5.93
C LEU A 104 -8.57 4.42 6.07
N LEU A 105 -8.31 4.87 7.30
CA LEU A 105 -7.74 6.19 7.57
C LEU A 105 -6.25 6.10 7.84
N ASP A 106 -5.51 7.10 7.40
CA ASP A 106 -4.13 7.29 7.81
C ASP A 106 -4.09 7.76 9.27
N TRP A 107 -3.24 7.13 10.08
CA TRP A 107 -3.15 7.39 11.51
C TRP A 107 -1.73 7.79 11.92
N VAL A 108 -1.56 9.05 12.28
CA VAL A 108 -0.27 9.63 12.65
C VAL A 108 -0.10 9.55 14.18
N ALA A 109 0.48 8.45 14.67
CA ALA A 109 0.59 8.22 16.11
C ALA A 109 1.87 8.79 16.76
N ASN A 110 2.94 9.03 15.99
CA ASN A 110 4.22 9.46 16.54
C ASN A 110 4.22 10.93 17.01
N HIS A 111 3.46 11.81 16.36
CA HIS A 111 3.50 13.25 16.58
C HIS A 111 2.17 13.92 16.25
N THR A 112 2.03 15.18 16.63
CA THR A 112 0.93 16.06 16.23
C THR A 112 1.48 17.34 15.61
N ALA A 113 0.59 18.24 15.15
CA ALA A 113 0.97 19.62 14.89
C ALA A 113 1.46 20.32 16.17
N ARG A 114 2.24 21.40 16.02
CA ARG A 114 2.73 22.21 17.14
C ARG A 114 1.63 23.00 17.85
N ASP A 115 0.56 23.29 17.16
CA ASP A 115 -0.65 23.97 17.65
C ASP A 115 -1.84 23.02 17.80
N ALA A 116 -1.58 21.72 17.93
CA ALA A 116 -2.63 20.71 18.11
C ALA A 116 -3.48 20.99 19.37
N LYS A 117 -4.75 20.59 19.32
CA LYS A 117 -5.65 20.72 20.49
C LYS A 117 -5.08 20.11 21.77
N TRP A 118 -4.31 19.04 21.65
CA TRP A 118 -3.70 18.36 22.80
C TRP A 118 -2.56 19.16 23.42
N ILE A 119 -1.80 19.93 22.65
CA ILE A 119 -0.70 20.73 23.18
C ILE A 119 -1.18 21.80 24.18
N ASN A 120 -2.36 22.36 23.92
CA ASN A 120 -2.97 23.39 24.77
C ASN A 120 -4.00 22.83 25.77
N GLY A 121 -4.52 21.64 25.53
CA GLY A 121 -5.59 21.03 26.31
C GLY A 121 -5.20 19.90 27.25
N LYS A 122 -3.95 19.42 27.17
CA LYS A 122 -3.42 18.32 27.98
C LYS A 122 -2.19 18.79 28.77
N SER A 123 -1.77 17.95 29.74
CA SER A 123 -0.57 18.24 30.51
C SER A 123 0.71 18.22 29.66
N ALA A 124 1.72 18.98 30.07
CA ALA A 124 2.95 19.16 29.31
C ALA A 124 3.71 17.86 29.01
N ASP A 125 3.53 16.83 29.84
CA ASP A 125 4.15 15.51 29.74
C ASP A 125 3.49 14.58 28.69
N TRP A 126 2.47 15.07 27.98
CA TRP A 126 1.95 14.39 26.79
C TRP A 126 2.95 14.42 25.62
N TYR A 127 3.90 15.35 25.66
CA TYR A 127 4.91 15.53 24.62
C TYR A 127 6.31 15.34 25.18
N GLU A 128 7.21 14.73 24.40
CA GLU A 128 8.63 14.78 24.70
C GLU A 128 9.09 16.25 24.69
N ARG A 129 10.04 16.60 25.56
CA ARG A 129 10.51 17.98 25.73
C ARG A 129 11.99 18.10 25.47
N GLU A 130 12.36 19.23 24.88
CA GLU A 130 13.74 19.69 24.81
C GLU A 130 14.20 20.25 26.17
N THR A 131 15.50 20.50 26.32
CA THR A 131 16.08 21.01 27.56
C THR A 131 15.57 22.41 27.96
N ASP A 132 15.10 23.20 26.99
CA ASP A 132 14.48 24.51 27.19
C ASP A 132 12.98 24.44 27.55
N GLY A 133 12.42 23.23 27.60
CA GLY A 133 11.01 22.99 27.89
C GLY A 133 10.08 23.05 26.70
N SER A 134 10.55 23.37 25.50
CA SER A 134 9.76 23.33 24.28
C SER A 134 9.39 21.88 23.91
N ALA A 135 8.30 21.67 23.15
CA ALA A 135 7.95 20.35 22.61
C ALA A 135 9.02 19.93 21.60
N LYS A 136 9.50 18.70 21.75
CA LYS A 136 10.52 18.11 20.88
C LYS A 136 10.02 17.99 19.45
N VAL A 137 10.86 18.39 18.49
CA VAL A 137 10.65 18.20 17.05
C VAL A 137 11.25 16.85 16.66
N PRO A 138 10.46 15.91 16.09
CA PRO A 138 11.03 14.69 15.52
C PRO A 138 11.77 15.04 14.20
N TRP A 139 13.06 14.70 14.12
CA TRP A 139 13.94 14.98 12.97
C TRP A 139 13.89 16.45 12.52
N ASP A 140 13.63 16.68 11.22
CA ASP A 140 13.49 17.99 10.56
C ASP A 140 12.03 18.41 10.32
N TRP A 141 11.06 17.70 10.95
CA TRP A 141 9.62 17.98 10.82
C TRP A 141 9.21 19.12 11.75
N THR A 142 9.70 20.32 11.43
CA THR A 142 9.62 21.52 12.28
C THR A 142 8.20 21.99 12.59
N ASP A 143 7.23 21.56 11.82
CA ASP A 143 5.79 21.81 11.98
C ASP A 143 5.10 20.81 12.93
N THR A 144 5.86 19.90 13.54
CA THR A 144 5.31 18.83 14.39
C THR A 144 5.89 18.84 15.82
N ALA A 145 5.21 18.13 16.73
CA ALA A 145 5.57 17.93 18.13
C ALA A 145 5.45 16.44 18.52
N LYS A 146 6.55 15.86 19.04
CA LYS A 146 6.64 14.43 19.33
C LYS A 146 5.83 14.06 20.58
N LEU A 147 4.95 13.06 20.46
CA LEU A 147 4.18 12.51 21.56
C LEU A 147 5.07 11.67 22.52
N ASN A 148 4.75 11.70 23.81
CA ASN A 148 5.48 10.99 24.85
C ASN A 148 4.76 9.69 25.25
N TYR A 149 5.15 8.59 24.66
CA TYR A 149 4.58 7.27 24.95
C TYR A 149 5.00 6.67 26.32
N ALA A 150 5.87 7.32 27.09
CA ALA A 150 6.07 6.97 28.50
C ALA A 150 4.83 7.37 29.34
N ASN A 151 4.02 8.32 28.88
CA ASN A 151 2.76 8.71 29.51
C ASN A 151 1.61 7.86 28.96
N ARG A 152 0.98 7.05 29.83
CA ARG A 152 -0.15 6.17 29.45
C ARG A 152 -1.43 6.95 29.09
N GLU A 153 -1.56 8.22 29.46
CA GLU A 153 -2.69 9.06 29.03
C GLU A 153 -2.63 9.37 27.51
N VAL A 154 -1.41 9.43 26.92
CA VAL A 154 -1.23 9.53 25.47
C VAL A 154 -1.83 8.30 24.79
N TRP A 155 -1.59 7.10 25.31
CA TRP A 155 -2.16 5.85 24.78
C TRP A 155 -3.68 5.91 24.77
N ARG A 156 -4.28 6.29 25.91
CA ARG A 156 -5.75 6.42 26.03
C ARG A 156 -6.30 7.43 25.03
N GLY A 157 -5.68 8.61 24.92
CA GLY A 157 -6.11 9.64 23.99
C GLY A 157 -6.05 9.19 22.54
N GLN A 158 -4.99 8.50 22.14
CA GLN A 158 -4.83 7.93 20.79
C GLN A 158 -5.90 6.85 20.52
N ILE A 159 -6.07 5.89 21.44
CA ILE A 159 -7.06 4.81 21.29
C ILE A 159 -8.49 5.36 21.27
N GLU A 160 -8.83 6.33 22.12
CA GLU A 160 -10.15 6.96 22.10
C GLU A 160 -10.44 7.67 20.79
N ALA A 161 -9.44 8.35 20.21
CA ALA A 161 -9.57 8.98 18.90
C ALA A 161 -9.71 7.96 17.77
N MET A 162 -8.97 6.83 17.80
CA MET A 162 -9.17 5.74 16.84
C MET A 162 -10.58 5.11 16.96
N ARG A 163 -11.04 4.86 18.21
CA ARG A 163 -12.38 4.36 18.46
C ARG A 163 -13.47 5.27 17.92
N PHE A 164 -13.30 6.60 18.03
CA PHE A 164 -14.23 7.59 17.49
C PHE A 164 -14.53 7.32 16.01
N TRP A 165 -13.50 7.07 15.18
CA TRP A 165 -13.68 6.80 13.75
C TRP A 165 -14.33 5.44 13.47
N ILE A 166 -13.98 4.40 14.23
CA ILE A 166 -14.61 3.07 14.10
C ILE A 166 -16.09 3.11 14.55
N GLU A 167 -16.36 3.66 15.74
CA GLU A 167 -17.68 3.58 16.37
C GLU A 167 -18.71 4.58 15.77
N LYS A 168 -18.24 5.77 15.36
CA LYS A 168 -19.15 6.85 14.91
C LYS A 168 -19.20 6.98 13.41
N HIS A 169 -18.09 6.70 12.72
CA HIS A 169 -17.95 6.93 11.30
C HIS A 169 -17.75 5.63 10.50
N ASN A 170 -17.80 4.49 11.20
CA ASN A 170 -17.81 3.13 10.63
C ASN A 170 -16.70 2.83 9.63
N ILE A 171 -15.50 3.42 9.78
CA ILE A 171 -14.36 3.06 8.94
C ILE A 171 -13.91 1.61 9.20
N ASP A 172 -13.12 1.03 8.29
CA ASP A 172 -12.77 -0.39 8.32
C ASP A 172 -11.35 -0.65 8.83
N GLY A 173 -10.57 0.37 9.12
CA GLY A 173 -9.22 0.20 9.65
C GLY A 173 -8.33 1.42 9.51
N PHE A 174 -7.03 1.18 9.70
CA PHE A 174 -6.02 2.25 9.69
C PHE A 174 -4.75 1.83 8.95
N ARG A 175 -4.15 2.78 8.23
CA ARG A 175 -2.73 2.79 7.91
C ARG A 175 -2.02 3.62 8.95
N CYS A 176 -1.05 3.05 9.64
CA CYS A 176 -0.37 3.70 10.75
C CYS A 176 0.99 4.22 10.33
N ASP A 177 1.08 5.55 10.28
CA ASP A 177 2.27 6.31 9.92
C ASP A 177 3.45 5.99 10.83
N MET A 178 4.64 5.72 10.24
CA MET A 178 5.90 5.49 10.94
C MET A 178 5.73 4.57 12.17
N ALA A 179 5.02 3.44 12.00
CA ALA A 179 4.57 2.59 13.10
C ALA A 179 5.71 2.08 14.00
N MET A 180 6.93 1.93 13.45
CA MET A 180 8.13 1.51 14.18
C MET A 180 8.61 2.52 15.22
N LEU A 181 8.17 3.77 15.14
CA LEU A 181 8.55 4.84 16.09
C LEU A 181 7.67 4.90 17.34
N VAL A 182 6.64 4.09 17.37
CA VAL A 182 5.68 3.99 18.46
C VAL A 182 5.83 2.62 19.14
N PRO A 183 5.77 2.50 20.47
CA PRO A 183 5.95 1.23 21.16
C PRO A 183 4.98 0.15 20.66
N ILE A 184 5.50 -1.04 20.43
CA ILE A 184 4.67 -2.17 19.95
C ILE A 184 3.53 -2.51 20.92
N GLU A 185 3.75 -2.35 22.22
CA GLU A 185 2.75 -2.60 23.25
C GLU A 185 1.55 -1.66 23.13
N PHE A 186 1.76 -0.42 22.64
CA PHE A 186 0.66 0.49 22.31
C PHE A 186 -0.18 -0.08 21.15
N TRP A 187 0.47 -0.51 20.07
CA TRP A 187 -0.23 -1.06 18.93
C TRP A 187 -0.99 -2.36 19.26
N GLN A 188 -0.41 -3.21 20.10
CA GLN A 188 -1.07 -4.43 20.60
C GLN A 188 -2.30 -4.10 21.44
N GLU A 189 -2.23 -3.08 22.31
CA GLU A 189 -3.36 -2.62 23.14
C GLU A 189 -4.44 -1.98 22.24
N ALA A 190 -4.06 -1.11 21.31
CA ALA A 190 -4.97 -0.46 20.38
C ALA A 190 -5.69 -1.50 19.50
N SER A 191 -4.95 -2.39 18.84
CA SER A 191 -5.51 -3.43 17.98
C SER A 191 -6.49 -4.33 18.75
N LYS A 192 -6.13 -4.76 19.96
CA LYS A 192 -7.02 -5.56 20.83
C LYS A 192 -8.35 -4.85 21.11
N ILE A 193 -8.31 -3.55 21.42
CA ILE A 193 -9.51 -2.77 21.72
C ILE A 193 -10.36 -2.57 20.45
N LEU A 194 -9.73 -2.25 19.34
CA LEU A 194 -10.43 -2.01 18.07
C LEU A 194 -11.10 -3.28 17.54
N HIS A 195 -10.42 -4.43 17.58
CA HIS A 195 -11.01 -5.72 17.19
C HIS A 195 -12.16 -6.17 18.12
N ALA A 196 -12.14 -5.75 19.39
CA ALA A 196 -13.28 -6.01 20.29
C ALA A 196 -14.53 -5.20 19.90
N ILE A 197 -14.37 -4.07 19.22
CA ILE A 197 -15.47 -3.22 18.73
C ILE A 197 -15.92 -3.68 17.33
N LYS A 198 -14.97 -3.83 16.41
CA LYS A 198 -15.20 -4.23 15.02
C LYS A 198 -14.21 -5.36 14.67
N PRO A 199 -14.63 -6.63 14.72
CA PRO A 199 -13.72 -7.80 14.56
C PRO A 199 -12.97 -7.83 13.22
N ASP A 200 -13.47 -7.18 12.19
CA ASP A 200 -12.89 -7.10 10.85
C ASP A 200 -12.11 -5.80 10.58
N VAL A 201 -11.67 -5.10 11.64
CA VAL A 201 -10.74 -3.96 11.51
C VAL A 201 -9.43 -4.45 10.88
N PHE A 202 -8.93 -3.67 9.90
CA PHE A 202 -7.67 -3.96 9.23
C PHE A 202 -6.59 -2.96 9.63
N MET A 203 -5.41 -3.46 9.99
CA MET A 203 -4.29 -2.64 10.46
C MET A 203 -3.08 -2.78 9.53
N LEU A 204 -2.72 -1.69 8.87
CA LEU A 204 -1.54 -1.57 8.00
C LEU A 204 -0.46 -0.73 8.68
N ALA A 205 0.75 -1.29 8.83
CA ALA A 205 1.90 -0.56 9.36
C ALA A 205 2.79 0.00 8.24
N GLU A 206 3.11 1.27 8.30
CA GLU A 206 4.27 1.80 7.58
C GLU A 206 5.54 1.44 8.36
N ALA A 207 6.05 0.25 8.09
CA ALA A 207 7.21 -0.33 8.75
C ALA A 207 7.51 -1.72 8.16
N GLU A 208 8.67 -2.30 8.52
CA GLU A 208 9.08 -3.65 8.12
C GLU A 208 9.55 -4.53 9.29
N GLU A 209 9.32 -4.10 10.55
CA GLU A 209 9.73 -4.82 11.74
C GLU A 209 8.84 -6.03 12.01
N LEU A 210 9.46 -7.17 12.34
CA LEU A 210 8.76 -8.45 12.55
C LEU A 210 7.78 -8.45 13.72
N ASN A 211 8.12 -7.71 14.79
CA ASN A 211 7.31 -7.65 16.01
C ASN A 211 5.94 -7.00 15.78
N LEU A 212 5.77 -6.24 14.69
CA LEU A 212 4.50 -5.62 14.32
C LEU A 212 3.40 -6.66 14.00
N PHE A 213 3.80 -7.86 13.55
CA PHE A 213 2.87 -8.95 13.29
C PHE A 213 2.46 -9.73 14.58
N ASP A 214 3.02 -9.40 15.75
CA ASP A 214 2.57 -9.97 17.01
C ASP A 214 1.35 -9.22 17.55
N ARG A 215 0.17 -9.60 17.08
CA ARG A 215 -1.15 -9.09 17.53
C ARG A 215 -1.37 -7.58 17.36
N ALA A 216 -0.68 -6.95 16.42
CA ALA A 216 -0.81 -5.51 16.19
C ALA A 216 -1.29 -5.19 14.78
N PHE A 217 -0.68 -5.79 13.75
CA PHE A 217 -0.95 -5.44 12.36
C PHE A 217 -1.20 -6.66 11.47
N ASP A 218 -2.04 -6.48 10.46
CA ASP A 218 -2.32 -7.46 9.41
C ASP A 218 -1.27 -7.39 8.30
N MET A 219 -0.85 -6.19 7.96
CA MET A 219 0.00 -5.90 6.82
C MET A 219 1.10 -4.90 7.15
N SER A 220 2.25 -5.07 6.51
CA SER A 220 3.34 -4.10 6.52
C SER A 220 3.75 -3.71 5.11
N TYR A 221 4.46 -2.60 4.98
CA TYR A 221 5.07 -2.20 3.72
C TYR A 221 6.15 -3.19 3.28
N ALA A 222 6.40 -3.27 1.97
CA ALA A 222 7.51 -4.01 1.37
C ALA A 222 8.52 -3.01 0.77
N TRP A 223 9.10 -2.15 1.60
CA TRP A 223 10.05 -1.11 1.19
C TRP A 223 11.31 -1.70 0.55
N GLU A 224 11.86 -2.76 1.15
CA GLU A 224 13.05 -3.42 0.61
C GLU A 224 12.84 -3.91 -0.82
N ILE A 225 11.65 -4.48 -1.10
CA ILE A 225 11.29 -4.94 -2.44
C ILE A 225 11.07 -3.77 -3.40
N HIS A 226 10.41 -2.70 -2.94
CA HIS A 226 10.21 -1.50 -3.74
C HIS A 226 11.55 -0.89 -4.16
N HIS A 227 12.47 -0.69 -3.23
CA HIS A 227 13.80 -0.17 -3.53
C HIS A 227 14.57 -1.09 -4.49
N MET A 228 14.48 -2.42 -4.29
CA MET A 228 15.11 -3.40 -5.19
C MET A 228 14.55 -3.29 -6.62
N MET A 229 13.24 -3.11 -6.79
CA MET A 229 12.64 -2.88 -8.11
C MET A 229 13.16 -1.59 -8.75
N CYS A 230 13.28 -0.51 -7.99
CA CYS A 230 13.86 0.75 -8.46
C CYS A 230 15.32 0.59 -8.89
N ASP A 231 16.13 -0.11 -8.11
CA ASP A 231 17.54 -0.36 -8.40
C ASP A 231 17.71 -1.24 -9.66
N ILE A 232 16.84 -2.23 -9.87
CA ILE A 232 16.83 -3.03 -11.09
C ILE A 232 16.47 -2.16 -12.31
N ALA A 233 15.46 -1.30 -12.19
CA ALA A 233 15.08 -0.38 -13.26
C ALA A 233 16.23 0.54 -13.68
N LYS A 234 17.05 0.98 -12.71
CA LYS A 234 18.26 1.79 -12.94
C LYS A 234 19.48 0.97 -13.42
N GLY A 235 19.42 -0.36 -13.38
CA GLY A 235 20.54 -1.25 -13.72
C GLY A 235 21.59 -1.38 -12.60
N GLU A 236 21.30 -0.95 -11.37
CA GLU A 236 22.17 -1.01 -10.20
C GLU A 236 22.12 -2.38 -9.52
N ARG A 237 21.02 -3.11 -9.70
CA ARG A 237 20.78 -4.47 -9.22
C ARG A 237 20.26 -5.36 -10.36
N ARG A 238 20.21 -6.66 -10.09
CA ARG A 238 19.80 -7.68 -11.07
C ARG A 238 18.69 -8.56 -10.51
N VAL A 239 18.08 -9.34 -11.38
CA VAL A 239 17.03 -10.31 -11.01
C VAL A 239 17.50 -11.31 -9.95
N TRP A 240 18.79 -11.66 -9.96
CA TRP A 240 19.37 -12.50 -8.92
C TRP A 240 19.27 -11.90 -7.51
N ASP A 241 19.48 -10.59 -7.38
CA ASP A 241 19.34 -9.88 -6.10
C ASP A 241 17.88 -9.91 -5.62
N LEU A 242 16.93 -9.60 -6.51
CA LEU A 242 15.50 -9.65 -6.23
C LEU A 242 15.06 -11.06 -5.79
N ARG A 243 15.55 -12.09 -6.45
CA ARG A 243 15.29 -13.48 -6.11
C ARG A 243 15.79 -13.83 -4.70
N ASN A 244 17.01 -13.41 -4.35
CA ASN A 244 17.56 -13.61 -3.02
C ASN A 244 16.75 -12.87 -1.96
N THR A 245 16.32 -11.64 -2.25
CA THR A 245 15.43 -10.86 -1.36
C THR A 245 14.09 -11.57 -1.18
N MET A 246 13.51 -12.16 -2.23
CA MET A 246 12.26 -12.93 -2.14
C MET A 246 12.38 -14.12 -1.17
N TYR A 247 13.49 -14.86 -1.23
CA TYR A 247 13.71 -15.96 -0.30
C TYR A 247 14.00 -15.49 1.13
N ALA A 248 14.75 -14.41 1.27
CA ALA A 248 15.01 -13.80 2.57
C ALA A 248 13.72 -13.29 3.23
N ASP A 249 12.84 -12.64 2.48
CA ASP A 249 11.54 -12.15 2.92
C ASP A 249 10.65 -13.32 3.39
N ARG A 250 10.61 -14.42 2.62
CA ARG A 250 9.89 -15.66 2.97
C ARG A 250 10.36 -16.27 4.28
N ASP A 251 11.66 -16.28 4.53
CA ASP A 251 12.25 -16.86 5.74
C ASP A 251 12.11 -15.93 6.95
N LYS A 252 12.08 -14.61 6.70
CA LYS A 252 11.99 -13.56 7.72
C LYS A 252 10.58 -13.45 8.28
N TYR A 253 9.56 -13.36 7.43
CA TYR A 253 8.20 -13.05 7.86
C TYR A 253 7.36 -14.30 8.17
N PRO A 254 6.41 -14.22 9.12
CA PRO A 254 5.44 -15.30 9.33
C PRO A 254 4.59 -15.49 8.08
N THR A 255 4.14 -16.72 7.82
CA THR A 255 3.33 -17.04 6.64
C THR A 255 2.00 -16.27 6.57
N THR A 256 1.51 -15.81 7.72
CA THR A 256 0.32 -14.96 7.83
C THR A 256 0.57 -13.51 7.44
N ALA A 257 1.81 -13.04 7.41
CA ALA A 257 2.12 -11.65 7.09
C ALA A 257 1.65 -11.27 5.69
N MET A 258 0.86 -10.21 5.59
CA MET A 258 0.57 -9.55 4.32
C MET A 258 1.62 -8.47 4.04
N ARG A 259 2.03 -8.36 2.78
CA ARG A 259 3.03 -7.37 2.35
C ARG A 259 2.40 -6.41 1.35
N MET A 260 2.39 -5.11 1.66
CA MET A 260 1.92 -4.09 0.72
C MET A 260 2.99 -3.85 -0.35
N MET A 261 2.65 -4.22 -1.59
CA MET A 261 3.53 -4.07 -2.74
C MET A 261 3.09 -2.89 -3.61
N PHE A 262 4.03 -2.06 -4.03
CA PHE A 262 3.72 -0.83 -4.78
C PHE A 262 4.86 -0.39 -5.70
N THR A 263 4.51 0.32 -6.76
CA THR A 263 5.46 1.08 -7.60
C THR A 263 5.49 2.55 -7.20
N SER A 264 4.42 3.06 -6.56
CA SER A 264 4.36 4.42 -6.03
C SER A 264 3.47 4.50 -4.80
N ASN A 265 3.65 5.55 -4.01
CA ASN A 265 2.80 6.05 -2.94
C ASN A 265 2.97 7.57 -2.86
N HIS A 266 2.34 8.23 -1.87
CA HIS A 266 2.42 9.68 -1.71
C HIS A 266 3.86 10.19 -1.49
N ASP A 267 4.69 9.43 -0.74
CA ASP A 267 6.09 9.81 -0.48
C ASP A 267 6.95 9.64 -1.73
N GLU A 268 6.95 8.44 -2.32
CA GLU A 268 7.74 8.18 -3.52
C GLU A 268 7.38 9.11 -4.67
N ASN A 269 6.08 9.39 -4.85
CA ASN A 269 5.63 10.30 -5.88
C ASN A 269 6.13 11.73 -5.65
N SER A 270 6.00 12.25 -4.42
CA SER A 270 6.34 13.65 -4.14
C SER A 270 7.84 13.91 -3.97
N TRP A 271 8.60 12.91 -3.46
CA TRP A 271 10.01 13.11 -3.09
C TRP A 271 11.01 12.43 -4.03
N SER A 272 10.61 11.35 -4.70
CA SER A 272 11.48 10.56 -5.57
C SER A 272 11.12 10.70 -7.06
N GLY A 273 10.06 11.43 -7.39
CA GLY A 273 9.55 11.63 -8.74
C GLY A 273 8.43 10.67 -9.13
N SER A 274 7.79 10.94 -10.28
CA SER A 274 6.72 10.08 -10.78
C SER A 274 7.21 8.64 -10.99
N GLU A 275 6.30 7.67 -11.00
CA GLU A 275 6.66 6.29 -11.30
C GLU A 275 7.28 6.14 -12.70
N PHE A 276 6.86 6.96 -13.66
CA PHE A 276 7.44 7.00 -15.01
C PHE A 276 8.90 7.42 -14.98
N ALA A 277 9.24 8.44 -14.19
CA ALA A 277 10.61 8.90 -14.03
C ALA A 277 11.50 7.87 -13.32
N ARG A 278 10.94 7.10 -12.36
CA ARG A 278 11.68 6.11 -11.58
C ARG A 278 11.86 4.79 -12.31
N PHE A 279 10.86 4.32 -13.03
CA PHE A 279 10.85 3.00 -13.65
C PHE A 279 11.03 3.02 -15.18
N GLY A 280 10.72 4.13 -15.88
CA GLY A 280 10.81 4.21 -17.33
C GLY A 280 10.11 3.05 -18.04
N ASP A 281 10.78 2.42 -18.98
CA ASP A 281 10.24 1.29 -19.77
C ASP A 281 9.92 0.04 -18.93
N SER A 282 10.48 -0.07 -17.72
CA SER A 282 10.22 -1.21 -16.82
C SER A 282 8.92 -1.11 -16.04
N LEU A 283 8.22 0.05 -16.08
CA LEU A 283 7.06 0.34 -15.22
C LEU A 283 6.00 -0.77 -15.26
N GLN A 284 5.59 -1.21 -16.44
CA GLN A 284 4.51 -2.19 -16.54
C GLN A 284 4.89 -3.56 -15.95
N VAL A 285 6.10 -4.05 -16.20
CA VAL A 285 6.54 -5.34 -15.65
C VAL A 285 6.76 -5.26 -14.13
N MET A 286 7.25 -4.12 -13.61
CA MET A 286 7.38 -3.90 -12.17
C MET A 286 6.02 -3.77 -11.49
N THR A 287 5.06 -3.08 -12.11
CA THR A 287 3.67 -3.06 -11.65
C THR A 287 3.06 -4.46 -11.63
N ALA A 288 3.23 -5.25 -12.70
CA ALA A 288 2.75 -6.63 -12.73
C ALA A 288 3.36 -7.48 -11.60
N LEU A 289 4.64 -7.28 -11.29
CA LEU A 289 5.32 -7.99 -10.20
C LEU A 289 4.68 -7.72 -8.84
N THR A 290 4.15 -6.51 -8.57
CA THR A 290 3.46 -6.20 -7.31
C THR A 290 2.21 -7.04 -7.09
N PHE A 291 1.54 -7.47 -8.16
CA PHE A 291 0.38 -8.37 -8.09
C PHE A 291 0.76 -9.85 -7.99
N LEU A 292 1.97 -10.20 -8.43
CA LEU A 292 2.44 -11.57 -8.50
C LEU A 292 3.27 -12.01 -7.29
N TRP A 293 3.70 -11.07 -6.43
CA TRP A 293 4.57 -11.34 -5.29
C TRP A 293 3.88 -12.21 -4.23
N GLU A 294 4.66 -13.03 -3.52
CA GLU A 294 4.16 -13.91 -2.45
C GLU A 294 3.64 -13.08 -1.27
N GLY A 295 2.45 -13.39 -0.78
CA GLY A 295 1.83 -12.68 0.35
C GLY A 295 1.35 -11.25 0.05
N ALA A 296 1.42 -10.81 -1.21
CA ALA A 296 1.17 -9.42 -1.58
C ALA A 296 -0.28 -8.98 -1.52
N MET A 297 -0.50 -7.75 -1.02
CA MET A 297 -1.64 -6.90 -1.35
C MET A 297 -1.09 -5.72 -2.17
N PRO A 298 -1.48 -5.57 -3.44
CA PRO A 298 -1.03 -4.45 -4.26
C PRO A 298 -1.64 -3.14 -3.83
N LEU A 299 -0.84 -2.06 -3.90
CA LEU A 299 -1.29 -0.67 -3.76
C LEU A 299 -1.26 0.03 -5.11
N ILE A 300 -2.29 0.82 -5.37
CA ILE A 300 -2.35 1.79 -6.47
C ILE A 300 -2.51 3.17 -5.84
N TYR A 301 -1.60 4.10 -6.15
CA TYR A 301 -1.67 5.48 -5.69
C TYR A 301 -2.44 6.35 -6.67
N THR A 302 -3.10 7.38 -6.16
CA THR A 302 -3.87 8.41 -6.91
C THR A 302 -3.17 8.83 -8.21
N GLY A 303 -3.83 8.62 -9.34
CA GLY A 303 -3.35 8.98 -10.68
C GLY A 303 -2.67 7.84 -11.46
N GLN A 304 -2.17 6.79 -10.80
CA GLN A 304 -1.57 5.64 -11.50
C GLN A 304 -2.57 4.97 -12.43
N GLU A 305 -3.83 4.88 -12.01
CA GLU A 305 -4.93 4.22 -12.74
C GLU A 305 -5.27 4.88 -14.08
N VAL A 306 -4.83 6.12 -14.26
CA VAL A 306 -4.98 6.85 -15.53
C VAL A 306 -3.62 7.20 -16.15
N GLY A 307 -2.54 6.63 -15.64
CA GLY A 307 -1.18 6.86 -16.15
C GLY A 307 -0.74 8.33 -16.05
N TYR A 308 -1.08 9.00 -14.94
CA TYR A 308 -0.77 10.41 -14.75
C TYR A 308 0.70 10.60 -14.38
N ASP A 309 1.53 10.92 -15.38
CA ASP A 309 2.98 11.16 -15.21
C ASP A 309 3.24 12.53 -14.58
N HIS A 310 3.13 12.58 -13.24
CA HIS A 310 3.33 13.80 -12.48
C HIS A 310 3.77 13.51 -11.03
N SER A 311 4.66 14.36 -10.50
CA SER A 311 5.03 14.40 -9.09
C SER A 311 4.22 15.48 -8.40
N PHE A 312 3.31 15.10 -7.51
CA PHE A 312 2.45 16.06 -6.81
C PHE A 312 3.23 16.89 -5.81
N GLU A 313 2.90 18.18 -5.74
CA GLU A 313 3.35 19.07 -4.70
C GLU A 313 2.76 18.64 -3.33
N PHE A 314 3.63 18.28 -2.39
CA PHE A 314 3.19 17.68 -1.11
C PHE A 314 2.46 18.69 -0.20
N PHE A 315 2.94 19.95 -0.15
CA PHE A 315 2.45 20.98 0.75
C PHE A 315 1.45 21.95 0.12
N ASP A 316 1.17 21.77 -1.15
CA ASP A 316 0.36 22.69 -1.95
C ASP A 316 -0.70 21.92 -2.76
N ARG A 317 -1.58 22.66 -3.41
CA ARG A 317 -2.61 22.08 -4.26
C ARG A 317 -2.09 21.96 -5.70
N ASP A 318 -2.09 20.74 -6.20
CA ASP A 318 -1.59 20.39 -7.52
C ASP A 318 -2.42 19.22 -8.11
N PRO A 319 -3.73 19.44 -8.35
CA PRO A 319 -4.66 18.36 -8.67
C PRO A 319 -4.41 17.78 -10.06
N ILE A 320 -4.85 16.54 -10.24
CA ILE A 320 -4.90 15.88 -11.55
C ILE A 320 -5.71 16.76 -12.52
N LYS A 321 -5.09 17.14 -13.63
CA LYS A 321 -5.69 18.01 -14.65
C LYS A 321 -6.57 17.27 -15.61
N GLU A 322 -6.16 16.06 -15.99
CA GLU A 322 -6.88 15.18 -16.91
C GLU A 322 -7.02 13.80 -16.29
N TYR A 323 -8.26 13.41 -16.02
CA TYR A 323 -8.58 12.11 -15.47
C TYR A 323 -9.42 11.34 -16.50
N THR A 324 -8.74 10.74 -17.46
CA THR A 324 -9.39 10.02 -18.57
C THR A 324 -8.90 8.57 -18.60
N PRO A 325 -9.80 7.58 -18.54
CA PRO A 325 -9.45 6.18 -18.71
C PRO A 325 -8.66 5.94 -20.00
N ASN A 326 -7.63 5.12 -19.92
CA ASN A 326 -6.72 4.84 -21.04
C ASN A 326 -6.12 3.42 -20.94
N SER A 327 -5.03 3.16 -21.65
CA SER A 327 -4.37 1.84 -21.64
C SER A 327 -3.85 1.44 -20.25
N TYR A 328 -3.47 2.38 -19.37
CA TYR A 328 -3.08 2.08 -17.99
C TYR A 328 -4.28 1.63 -17.15
N THR A 329 -5.44 2.27 -17.32
CA THR A 329 -6.70 1.84 -16.69
C THR A 329 -7.01 0.39 -17.03
N GLU A 330 -6.91 0.04 -18.31
CA GLU A 330 -7.16 -1.31 -18.77
C GLU A 330 -6.10 -2.31 -18.27
N PHE A 331 -4.85 -1.90 -18.21
CA PHE A 331 -3.76 -2.71 -17.67
C PHE A 331 -3.97 -3.03 -16.18
N TYR A 332 -4.27 -2.03 -15.35
CA TYR A 332 -4.59 -2.24 -13.93
C TYR A 332 -5.84 -3.12 -13.77
N ARG A 333 -6.90 -2.87 -14.56
CA ARG A 333 -8.12 -3.69 -14.50
C ARG A 333 -7.83 -5.17 -14.72
N LYS A 334 -7.01 -5.52 -15.72
CA LYS A 334 -6.60 -6.91 -16.00
C LYS A 334 -5.81 -7.53 -14.85
N LEU A 335 -4.89 -6.78 -14.25
CA LEU A 335 -4.13 -7.25 -13.08
C LEU A 335 -5.02 -7.46 -11.85
N ILE A 336 -5.98 -6.57 -11.61
CA ILE A 336 -6.94 -6.69 -10.51
C ILE A 336 -7.84 -7.92 -10.73
N GLU A 337 -8.37 -8.09 -11.94
CA GLU A 337 -9.18 -9.26 -12.30
C GLU A 337 -8.42 -10.57 -12.12
N LEU A 338 -7.15 -10.61 -12.52
CA LEU A 338 -6.26 -11.75 -12.27
C LEU A 338 -6.12 -12.01 -10.76
N LYS A 339 -5.86 -10.97 -9.96
CA LYS A 339 -5.74 -11.08 -8.49
C LYS A 339 -7.01 -11.64 -7.86
N HIS A 340 -8.18 -11.21 -8.30
CA HIS A 340 -9.48 -11.66 -7.79
C HIS A 340 -9.82 -13.09 -8.20
N SER A 341 -9.50 -13.45 -9.45
CA SER A 341 -9.87 -14.77 -9.99
C SER A 341 -8.94 -15.88 -9.53
N GLN A 342 -7.71 -15.57 -9.11
CA GLN A 342 -6.68 -16.57 -8.85
C GLN A 342 -6.41 -16.76 -7.35
N LYS A 343 -6.89 -17.86 -6.77
CA LYS A 343 -6.60 -18.25 -5.37
C LYS A 343 -5.11 -18.31 -5.07
N ALA A 344 -4.30 -18.71 -6.05
CA ALA A 344 -2.86 -18.76 -5.93
C ALA A 344 -2.25 -17.40 -5.59
N LEU A 345 -2.87 -16.29 -6.01
CA LEU A 345 -2.39 -14.92 -5.78
C LEU A 345 -2.93 -14.28 -4.50
N GLN A 346 -3.75 -14.96 -3.71
CA GLN A 346 -4.23 -14.41 -2.43
C GLN A 346 -3.07 -13.97 -1.54
N ALA A 347 -3.31 -12.97 -0.70
CA ALA A 347 -2.34 -12.44 0.25
C ALA A 347 -2.18 -13.35 1.48
N GLY A 348 -1.11 -13.13 2.24
CA GLY A 348 -0.83 -13.88 3.47
C GLY A 348 -0.79 -15.39 3.24
N GLU A 349 -1.26 -16.15 4.22
CA GLU A 349 -1.23 -17.64 4.23
C GLU A 349 -2.20 -18.30 3.24
N ARG A 350 -3.12 -17.53 2.67
CA ARG A 350 -4.05 -18.06 1.68
C ARG A 350 -3.49 -18.17 0.29
N GLY A 351 -2.47 -17.36 -0.04
CA GLY A 351 -1.80 -17.45 -1.33
C GLY A 351 -0.91 -18.68 -1.47
N ALA A 352 -0.48 -18.96 -2.67
CA ALA A 352 0.51 -19.98 -2.96
C ALA A 352 1.93 -19.40 -2.81
N ARG A 353 2.88 -20.23 -2.42
CA ARG A 353 4.30 -19.89 -2.51
C ARG A 353 4.75 -19.83 -3.96
N VAL A 354 5.76 -19.02 -4.22
CA VAL A 354 6.46 -19.02 -5.50
C VAL A 354 7.25 -20.33 -5.64
N ILE A 355 7.08 -21.00 -6.78
CA ILE A 355 7.86 -22.15 -7.22
C ILE A 355 8.66 -21.68 -8.43
N GLU A 356 9.96 -21.53 -8.27
CA GLU A 356 10.81 -21.04 -9.33
C GLU A 356 10.95 -22.10 -10.45
N ILE A 357 10.90 -21.64 -11.71
CA ILE A 357 11.30 -22.42 -12.88
C ILE A 357 12.74 -21.98 -13.23
N GLU A 358 13.69 -22.91 -13.18
CA GLU A 358 15.07 -22.61 -13.58
C GLU A 358 15.17 -22.23 -15.05
N ASN A 359 15.95 -21.17 -15.34
CA ASN A 359 16.18 -20.66 -16.68
C ASN A 359 17.67 -20.34 -16.91
N ASN A 360 18.02 -20.13 -18.19
CA ASN A 360 19.41 -19.87 -18.63
C ASN A 360 19.87 -18.41 -18.40
N ALA A 361 18.96 -17.48 -18.08
CA ALA A 361 19.24 -16.04 -18.00
C ALA A 361 18.93 -15.47 -16.60
N LYS A 362 19.47 -16.10 -15.55
CA LYS A 362 19.12 -15.83 -14.13
C LYS A 362 19.30 -14.37 -13.67
N ASP A 363 20.14 -13.60 -14.36
CA ASP A 363 20.39 -12.19 -14.06
C ASP A 363 19.35 -11.25 -14.70
N CYS A 364 18.55 -11.75 -15.64
CA CYS A 364 17.61 -10.95 -16.44
C CYS A 364 16.19 -11.47 -16.38
N LEU A 365 16.02 -12.80 -16.29
CA LEU A 365 14.74 -13.48 -16.43
C LEU A 365 14.29 -14.06 -15.09
N MET A 366 13.08 -13.70 -14.67
CA MET A 366 12.39 -14.33 -13.55
C MET A 366 11.25 -15.18 -14.07
N THR A 367 11.29 -16.50 -13.80
CA THR A 367 10.27 -17.46 -14.21
C THR A 367 9.81 -18.25 -13.01
N PHE A 368 8.50 -18.25 -12.74
CA PHE A 368 7.95 -18.96 -11.59
C PHE A 368 6.49 -19.35 -11.78
N VAL A 369 6.05 -20.25 -10.93
CA VAL A 369 4.65 -20.68 -10.80
C VAL A 369 4.15 -20.36 -9.41
N ARG A 370 2.91 -19.94 -9.32
CA ARG A 370 2.10 -19.97 -8.09
C ARG A 370 0.92 -20.89 -8.32
N GLU A 371 0.78 -21.91 -7.49
CA GLU A 371 -0.26 -22.93 -7.67
C GLU A 371 -0.95 -23.26 -6.35
N LYS A 372 -2.26 -23.20 -6.33
CA LYS A 372 -3.08 -23.57 -5.18
C LYS A 372 -4.43 -24.13 -5.66
N GLU A 373 -4.74 -25.36 -5.28
CA GLU A 373 -5.96 -26.05 -5.69
C GLU A 373 -6.10 -26.07 -7.23
N ASP A 374 -7.19 -25.49 -7.74
CA ASP A 374 -7.52 -25.37 -9.16
C ASP A 374 -6.94 -24.11 -9.84
N SER A 375 -6.24 -23.27 -9.09
CA SER A 375 -5.65 -22.00 -9.57
C SER A 375 -4.15 -22.17 -9.81
N ARG A 376 -3.71 -21.82 -11.01
CA ARG A 376 -2.29 -21.79 -11.37
C ARG A 376 -1.96 -20.55 -12.18
N VAL A 377 -0.91 -19.84 -11.76
CA VAL A 377 -0.37 -18.67 -12.45
C VAL A 377 1.10 -18.93 -12.76
N VAL A 378 1.47 -18.79 -14.04
CA VAL A 378 2.85 -18.86 -14.51
C VAL A 378 3.30 -17.48 -14.93
N ALA A 379 4.38 -16.98 -14.34
CA ALA A 379 4.98 -15.70 -14.68
C ALA A 379 6.30 -15.89 -15.41
N ILE A 380 6.48 -15.16 -16.51
CA ILE A 380 7.69 -15.13 -17.34
C ILE A 380 8.05 -13.66 -17.55
N LEU A 381 9.05 -13.16 -16.80
CA LEU A 381 9.32 -11.72 -16.70
C LEU A 381 10.77 -11.43 -17.09
N ASN A 382 10.98 -10.72 -18.20
CA ASN A 382 12.31 -10.13 -18.49
C ASN A 382 12.42 -8.81 -17.71
N LEU A 383 13.11 -8.85 -16.59
CA LEU A 383 13.35 -7.70 -15.71
C LEU A 383 14.71 -7.05 -16.03
N SER A 384 14.98 -6.83 -17.33
CA SER A 384 16.25 -6.24 -17.76
C SER A 384 16.08 -5.39 -19.02
N PRO A 385 17.00 -4.43 -19.27
CA PRO A 385 17.02 -3.61 -20.48
C PRO A 385 17.58 -4.36 -21.72
N TYR A 386 17.71 -5.68 -21.63
CA TYR A 386 18.33 -6.46 -22.72
C TYR A 386 17.31 -7.34 -23.43
N THR A 387 17.52 -7.51 -24.74
CA THR A 387 16.91 -8.64 -25.48
C THR A 387 17.65 -9.91 -25.06
N ILE A 388 16.90 -10.90 -24.61
CA ILE A 388 17.45 -12.17 -24.14
C ILE A 388 16.90 -13.35 -24.93
N GLN A 389 17.74 -14.40 -25.08
CA GLN A 389 17.28 -15.72 -25.49
C GLN A 389 16.87 -16.49 -24.24
N ALA A 390 15.57 -16.56 -23.98
CA ALA A 390 15.03 -17.35 -22.87
C ALA A 390 15.00 -18.84 -23.25
N ASP A 391 15.56 -19.69 -22.37
CA ASP A 391 15.48 -21.16 -22.49
C ASP A 391 15.24 -21.74 -21.10
N PHE A 392 14.10 -22.43 -20.95
CA PHE A 392 13.73 -23.07 -19.69
C PHE A 392 12.73 -24.23 -19.91
N ASN A 393 12.71 -25.15 -18.91
CA ASN A 393 11.82 -26.29 -18.93
C ASN A 393 10.66 -26.07 -17.97
N THR A 394 9.44 -26.08 -18.48
CA THR A 394 8.20 -25.90 -17.71
C THR A 394 7.75 -27.20 -17.02
N GLY A 395 8.27 -28.36 -17.46
CA GLY A 395 7.96 -29.64 -16.87
C GLY A 395 6.47 -29.94 -16.79
N ILE A 396 5.99 -30.18 -15.58
CA ILE A 396 4.57 -30.48 -15.28
C ILE A 396 3.65 -29.27 -15.46
N TYR A 397 4.21 -28.10 -15.67
CA TYR A 397 3.45 -26.85 -15.85
C TYR A 397 3.15 -26.55 -17.33
N ALA A 398 3.59 -27.42 -18.26
CA ALA A 398 3.17 -27.33 -19.67
C ALA A 398 1.66 -27.52 -19.84
N GLY A 399 1.07 -26.95 -20.89
CA GLY A 399 -0.35 -27.07 -21.23
C GLY A 399 -1.01 -25.78 -21.63
N SER A 400 -2.35 -25.81 -21.72
CA SER A 400 -3.16 -24.67 -22.15
C SER A 400 -3.39 -23.70 -21.00
N TYR A 401 -3.22 -22.42 -21.27
CA TYR A 401 -3.41 -21.28 -20.37
C TYR A 401 -4.09 -20.13 -21.08
N HIS A 402 -4.58 -19.17 -20.28
CA HIS A 402 -5.01 -17.87 -20.76
C HIS A 402 -3.94 -16.82 -20.37
N ASP A 403 -3.52 -15.96 -21.32
CA ASP A 403 -2.64 -14.82 -21.04
C ASP A 403 -3.48 -13.66 -20.50
N ALA A 404 -3.26 -13.31 -19.22
CA ALA A 404 -4.05 -12.29 -18.54
C ALA A 404 -3.93 -10.88 -19.14
N ILE A 405 -2.80 -10.58 -19.78
CA ILE A 405 -2.54 -9.24 -20.33
C ILE A 405 -2.99 -9.13 -21.78
N HIS A 406 -2.70 -10.15 -22.60
CA HIS A 406 -3.01 -10.14 -24.02
C HIS A 406 -4.40 -10.69 -24.35
N ASP A 407 -5.08 -11.29 -23.36
CA ASP A 407 -6.43 -11.87 -23.50
C ASP A 407 -6.50 -12.93 -24.61
N GLU A 408 -5.54 -13.86 -24.60
CA GLU A 408 -5.42 -14.91 -25.60
C GLU A 408 -5.17 -16.29 -24.98
N GLN A 409 -5.59 -17.35 -25.66
CA GLN A 409 -5.24 -18.71 -25.29
C GLN A 409 -3.81 -19.02 -25.74
N VAL A 410 -3.02 -19.62 -24.85
CA VAL A 410 -1.61 -19.93 -25.07
C VAL A 410 -1.31 -21.38 -24.68
N GLU A 411 -0.72 -22.13 -25.61
CA GLU A 411 -0.09 -23.42 -25.26
C GLU A 411 1.33 -23.18 -24.76
N LEU A 412 1.54 -23.42 -23.46
CA LEU A 412 2.86 -23.38 -22.85
C LEU A 412 3.56 -24.74 -23.08
N PRO A 413 4.62 -24.81 -23.92
CA PRO A 413 5.29 -26.07 -24.22
C PRO A 413 6.15 -26.53 -23.02
N THR A 414 6.50 -27.83 -22.99
CA THR A 414 7.41 -28.40 -21.98
C THR A 414 8.77 -27.70 -21.94
N ARG A 415 9.28 -27.27 -23.11
CA ARG A 415 10.49 -26.44 -23.22
C ARG A 415 10.15 -25.16 -23.96
N VAL A 416 10.51 -24.05 -23.38
CA VAL A 416 10.36 -22.71 -23.96
C VAL A 416 11.72 -22.24 -24.45
N GLU A 417 11.81 -21.96 -25.75
CA GLU A 417 12.94 -21.29 -26.38
C GLU A 417 12.40 -20.09 -27.14
N GLN A 418 12.62 -18.88 -26.63
CA GLN A 418 12.10 -17.67 -27.26
C GLN A 418 13.00 -16.46 -27.04
N ILE A 419 12.94 -15.52 -27.97
CA ILE A 419 13.52 -14.18 -27.81
C ILE A 419 12.54 -13.33 -27.04
N MET A 420 13.00 -12.70 -25.96
CA MET A 420 12.23 -11.73 -25.20
C MET A 420 12.88 -10.36 -25.30
N ALA A 421 12.11 -9.37 -25.71
CA ALA A 421 12.54 -7.98 -25.74
C ALA A 421 12.74 -7.43 -24.31
N PRO A 422 13.44 -6.29 -24.14
CA PRO A 422 13.57 -5.64 -22.84
C PRO A 422 12.24 -5.43 -22.13
N TRP A 423 12.18 -5.69 -20.84
CA TRP A 423 11.04 -5.41 -19.95
C TRP A 423 9.71 -6.05 -20.38
N THR A 424 9.76 -7.06 -21.28
CA THR A 424 8.56 -7.80 -21.69
C THR A 424 8.23 -8.93 -20.73
N PHE A 425 6.95 -9.26 -20.64
CA PHE A 425 6.48 -10.29 -19.73
C PHE A 425 5.23 -10.99 -20.26
N ARG A 426 4.97 -12.18 -19.71
CA ARG A 426 3.72 -12.91 -19.85
C ARG A 426 3.23 -13.40 -18.50
N ILE A 427 1.93 -13.35 -18.29
CA ILE A 427 1.25 -13.85 -17.10
C ILE A 427 0.16 -14.82 -17.59
N LEU A 428 0.44 -16.10 -17.43
CA LEU A 428 -0.42 -17.17 -17.89
C LEU A 428 -1.17 -17.76 -16.70
N HIS A 429 -2.49 -17.96 -16.83
CA HIS A 429 -3.29 -18.53 -15.74
C HIS A 429 -4.32 -19.57 -16.22
N LYS A 430 -4.76 -20.41 -15.30
CA LYS A 430 -5.87 -21.37 -15.46
C LYS A 430 -6.50 -21.73 -14.16
#